data_5fb2c505ee2cb39ec54adebc6de9c652
#
_entry.id   5fb2c505ee2cb39ec54adebc6de9c652
#
_cell.length_a   1.000
_cell.length_b   1.000
_cell.length_c   1.000
_cell.angle_alpha   90.00
_cell.angle_beta   90.00
_cell.angle_gamma   90.00
#
_symmetry.space_group_name_H-M   'P 1'
#
loop_
_entity.id
_entity.type
_entity.pdbx_description
1 polymer ?
#
loop_
_entity_poly.entity_id
_entity_poly.type
_entity_poly.pdbx_seq_one_letter_code
_entity_poly.pdbx_strand_id
1 'polypeptide(L)' 'MATLELYGSAHCPYTQELRDWLEWTRRDFCEYDVETDPEANARMTSLNGGSRSVPILVEDGKVIQVGWHGRSCIV' A
#
# COMPACT_ATOMS: atom_id res chain seq x y z
N MET A 1 -7.11 17.47 6.30
CA MET A 1 -6.39 16.37 6.95
C MET A 1 -5.85 15.42 5.91
N ALA A 2 -4.64 14.94 6.10
CA ALA A 2 -4.04 14.00 5.17
C ALA A 2 -4.75 12.64 5.25
N THR A 3 -5.07 12.07 4.11
CA THR A 3 -5.65 10.74 4.02
C THR A 3 -4.55 9.77 3.62
N LEU A 4 -4.22 8.86 4.51
CA LEU A 4 -3.16 7.88 4.29
C LEU A 4 -3.79 6.53 3.98
N GLU A 5 -3.37 5.93 2.86
CA GLU A 5 -3.89 4.65 2.41
C GLU A 5 -2.72 3.68 2.14
N LEU A 6 -2.87 2.47 2.65
CA LEU A 6 -1.90 1.40 2.41
C LEU A 6 -2.55 0.36 1.50
N TYR A 7 -1.96 0.18 0.33
CA TYR A 7 -2.38 -0.87 -0.60
C TYR A 7 -1.36 -2.00 -0.55
N GLY A 8 -1.81 -3.19 -0.24
CA GLY A 8 -0.90 -4.30 -0.09
C GLY A 8 -1.56 -5.65 -0.24
N SER A 9 -0.85 -6.69 0.14
CA SER A 9 -1.30 -8.06 0.08
C SER A 9 -1.04 -8.74 1.42
N ALA A 10 -1.99 -9.54 1.88
CA ALA A 10 -1.81 -10.34 3.10
C ALA A 10 -0.67 -11.36 2.96
N HIS A 11 -0.31 -11.72 1.73
CA HIS A 11 0.76 -12.69 1.46
C HIS A 11 2.12 -12.04 1.27
N CYS A 12 2.20 -10.72 1.26
CA CYS A 12 3.46 -10.01 1.08
C CYS A 12 4.04 -9.63 2.44
N PRO A 13 5.21 -10.18 2.81
CA PRO A 13 5.82 -9.85 4.11
C PRO A 13 6.20 -8.38 4.22
N TYR A 14 6.48 -7.72 3.10
CA TYR A 14 6.83 -6.30 3.12
C TYR A 14 5.63 -5.42 3.39
N THR A 15 4.44 -5.83 2.96
CA THR A 15 3.18 -5.17 3.32
C THR A 15 2.99 -5.23 4.84
N GLN A 16 3.24 -6.39 5.41
CA GLN A 16 3.10 -6.58 6.85
C GLN A 16 4.07 -5.70 7.62
N GLU A 17 5.33 -5.63 7.19
CA GLU A 17 6.33 -4.80 7.84
C GLU A 17 5.97 -3.32 7.78
N LEU A 18 5.49 -2.85 6.64
CA LEU A 18 5.08 -1.45 6.50
C LEU A 18 3.87 -1.14 7.37
N ARG A 19 2.89 -2.05 7.41
CA ARG A 19 1.72 -1.88 8.27
C ARG A 19 2.13 -1.79 9.74
N ASP A 20 3.01 -2.70 10.18
CA ASP A 20 3.48 -2.70 11.56
C ASP A 20 4.20 -1.40 11.90
N TRP A 21 4.99 -0.88 10.97
CA TRP A 21 5.67 0.39 11.17
C TRP A 21 4.68 1.54 11.28
N LEU A 22 3.65 1.57 10.45
CA LEU A 22 2.61 2.60 10.50
C LEU A 22 1.87 2.55 11.84
N GLU A 23 1.54 1.36 12.31
CA GLU A 23 0.89 1.19 13.61
C GLU A 23 1.81 1.63 14.76
N TRP A 24 3.08 1.28 14.66
CA TRP A 24 4.08 1.63 15.67
C TRP A 24 4.27 3.15 15.77
N THR A 25 4.23 3.85 14.63
CA THR A 25 4.34 5.31 14.59
C THR A 25 3.03 6.01 14.91
N ARG A 26 1.96 5.26 15.15
CA ARG A 26 0.61 5.76 15.49
C ARG A 26 0.01 6.66 14.42
N ARG A 27 0.31 6.38 13.16
CA ARG A 27 -0.31 7.09 12.05
C ARG A 27 -1.63 6.43 11.70
N ASP A 28 -2.67 7.25 11.50
CA ASP A 28 -3.95 6.74 11.04
C ASP A 28 -3.87 6.45 9.55
N PHE A 29 -4.34 5.28 9.14
CA PHE A 29 -4.34 4.89 7.74
C PHE A 29 -5.47 3.90 7.48
N CYS A 30 -5.88 3.83 6.20
CA CYS A 30 -6.78 2.79 5.73
C CYS A 30 -5.97 1.75 4.98
N GLU A 31 -6.23 0.48 5.27
CA GLU A 31 -5.52 -0.61 4.61
C GLU A 31 -6.45 -1.33 3.64
N TYR A 32 -5.93 -1.63 2.45
CA TYR A 32 -6.65 -2.35 1.42
C TYR A 32 -5.85 -3.56 0.97
N ASP A 33 -6.50 -4.73 0.91
CA ASP A 33 -5.90 -5.93 0.35
C ASP A 33 -6.29 -6.01 -1.12
N VAL A 34 -5.33 -5.72 -1.99
CA VAL A 34 -5.58 -5.63 -3.43
C VAL A 34 -5.81 -7.00 -4.08
N GLU A 35 -5.53 -8.08 -3.36
CA GLU A 35 -5.81 -9.42 -3.87
C GLU A 35 -7.28 -9.81 -3.69
N THR A 36 -7.93 -9.26 -2.67
CA THR A 36 -9.32 -9.59 -2.36
C THR A 36 -10.29 -8.47 -2.73
N ASP A 37 -9.79 -7.26 -2.99
CA ASP A 37 -10.59 -6.09 -3.32
C ASP A 37 -10.25 -5.59 -4.72
N PRO A 38 -11.05 -5.96 -5.75
CA PRO A 38 -10.76 -5.55 -7.13
C PRO A 38 -10.77 -4.04 -7.34
N GLU A 39 -11.60 -3.30 -6.60
CA GLU A 39 -11.64 -1.84 -6.71
C GLU A 39 -10.37 -1.22 -6.18
N ALA A 40 -9.86 -1.73 -5.06
CA ALA A 40 -8.60 -1.25 -4.49
C ALA A 40 -7.45 -1.57 -5.44
N ASN A 41 -7.45 -2.76 -6.05
CA ASN A 41 -6.44 -3.14 -7.04
C ASN A 41 -6.44 -2.18 -8.22
N ALA A 42 -7.62 -1.84 -8.73
CA ALA A 42 -7.75 -0.91 -9.86
C ALA A 42 -7.23 0.47 -9.50
N ARG A 43 -7.56 0.97 -8.30
CA ARG A 43 -7.07 2.27 -7.83
C ARG A 43 -5.56 2.26 -7.67
N MET A 44 -5.01 1.22 -7.07
CA MET A 44 -3.57 1.09 -6.89
C MET A 44 -2.84 1.08 -8.23
N THR A 45 -3.31 0.27 -9.16
CA THR A 45 -2.70 0.16 -10.48
C THR A 45 -2.73 1.50 -11.22
N SER A 46 -3.85 2.21 -11.14
CA SER A 46 -4.00 3.52 -11.74
C SER A 46 -3.03 4.55 -11.12
N LEU A 47 -2.94 4.56 -9.80
CA LEU A 47 -2.07 5.50 -9.08
C LEU A 47 -0.59 5.18 -9.30
N ASN A 48 -0.27 3.94 -9.51
CA ASN A 48 1.11 3.46 -9.61
C ASN A 48 1.58 3.24 -11.06
N GLY A 49 0.96 3.94 -12.00
CA GLY A 49 1.38 3.92 -13.40
C GLY A 49 1.24 2.57 -14.09
N GLY A 50 0.29 1.74 -13.65
CA GLY A 50 0.06 0.41 -14.20
C GLY A 50 0.83 -0.70 -13.49
N SER A 51 1.66 -0.36 -12.51
CA SER A 51 2.43 -1.36 -11.74
C SER A 51 1.56 -2.03 -10.69
N ARG A 52 1.81 -3.33 -10.48
CA ARG A 52 1.16 -4.13 -9.45
C ARG A 52 2.08 -4.42 -8.27
N SER A 53 3.06 -3.58 -8.04
CA SER A 53 3.96 -3.72 -6.91
C SER A 53 3.26 -3.35 -5.61
N VAL A 54 3.43 -4.15 -4.58
CA VAL A 54 2.93 -3.89 -3.23
C VAL A 54 4.07 -4.02 -2.23
N PRO A 55 4.02 -3.38 -1.08
CA PRO A 55 3.01 -2.40 -0.69
C PRO A 55 3.24 -1.05 -1.36
N ILE A 56 2.18 -0.25 -1.49
CA ILE A 56 2.33 1.17 -1.79
C ILE A 56 1.62 2.00 -0.74
N LEU A 57 2.20 3.13 -0.44
CA LEU A 57 1.64 4.08 0.52
C LEU A 57 1.21 5.31 -0.24
N VAL A 58 -0.05 5.70 -0.05
CA VAL A 58 -0.67 6.82 -0.77
C VAL A 58 -1.13 7.84 0.25
N GLU A 59 -0.78 9.10 0.01
CA GLU A 59 -1.23 10.20 0.84
C GLU A 59 -1.90 11.24 -0.04
N ASP A 60 -3.17 11.55 0.27
CA ASP A 60 -3.97 12.52 -0.47
C ASP A 60 -4.00 12.25 -1.98
N GLY A 61 -4.11 10.99 -2.35
CA GLY A 61 -4.18 10.58 -3.74
C GLY A 61 -2.84 10.51 -4.47
N LYS A 62 -1.73 10.66 -3.75
CA LYS A 62 -0.39 10.59 -4.33
C LYS A 62 0.40 9.45 -3.71
N VAL A 63 1.06 8.67 -4.56
CA VAL A 63 1.96 7.61 -4.10
C VAL A 63 3.20 8.26 -3.50
N ILE A 64 3.43 8.03 -2.20
CA ILE A 64 4.57 8.59 -1.48
C ILE A 64 5.65 7.54 -1.21
N GLN A 65 5.31 6.25 -1.33
CA GLN A 65 6.27 5.18 -1.14
C GLN A 65 5.84 3.94 -1.92
N VAL A 66 6.78 3.29 -2.56
CA VAL A 66 6.58 2.03 -3.27
C VAL A 66 7.51 1.00 -2.66
N GLY A 67 6.94 -0.07 -2.13
CA GLY A 67 7.70 -1.12 -1.47
C GLY A 67 8.09 -0.76 -0.05
N TRP A 68 8.95 -1.58 0.53
CA TRP A 68 9.47 -1.38 1.88
C TRP A 68 10.95 -1.75 1.88
N HIS A 69 11.79 -0.79 2.24
CA HIS A 69 13.24 -0.96 2.20
C HIS A 69 13.76 -1.44 0.84
N GLY A 70 13.18 -0.91 -0.24
CA GLY A 70 13.57 -1.26 -1.60
C GLY A 70 13.05 -2.62 -2.07
N ARG A 71 12.16 -3.25 -1.31
CA ARG A 71 11.60 -4.57 -1.62
C ARG A 71 10.10 -4.48 -1.83
N SER A 72 9.59 -5.29 -2.73
CA SER A 72 8.16 -5.33 -3.03
C SER A 72 7.77 -6.72 -3.54
N CYS A 73 6.45 -6.96 -3.54
CA CYS A 73 5.86 -8.14 -4.16
C CYS A 73 5.06 -7.68 -5.37
N ILE A 74 4.86 -8.59 -6.33
CA ILE A 74 4.00 -8.36 -7.49
C ILE A 74 2.72 -9.17 -7.30
N VAL A 75 1.58 -8.52 -7.45
CA VAL A 75 0.27 -9.18 -7.32
C VAL A 75 -0.49 -9.22 -8.63
#